data_176145cdea644051a92cb696a3724fa6
#
_entry.id   176145cdea644051a92cb696a3724fa6
#
_cell.length_a   1.000
_cell.length_b   1.000
_cell.length_c   1.000
_cell.angle_alpha   90.00
_cell.angle_beta   90.00
_cell.angle_gamma   90.00
#
_symmetry.space_group_name_H-M   'P 1'
#
loop_
_entity.id
_entity.type
_entity.pdbx_description
1 polymer ?
#
loop_
_entity_poly.entity_id
_entity_poly.type
_entity_poly.pdbx_seq_one_letter_code
_entity_poly.pdbx_strand_id
1 'polypeptide(L)'
;MIRLSLIIATYNRSAALVEALRSVVRQDFPAAEWECIVVNNNSQDDTLARFEAFATEHPAINLRIVTETRQGLSHARNRGIDESRGEY
;
A
#
# COMPACT_ATOMS: atom_id res chain seq x y z
N MET A 1 -4.89 1.11 17.90
CA MET A 1 -5.66 2.09 17.15
C MET A 1 -4.84 2.66 16.00
N ILE A 2 -5.37 2.60 14.80
CA ILE A 2 -4.67 3.14 13.63
C ILE A 2 -4.80 4.67 13.64
N ARG A 3 -3.68 5.37 13.63
CA ARG A 3 -3.65 6.84 13.62
C ARG A 3 -3.29 7.40 12.25
N LEU A 4 -2.46 6.68 11.48
CA LEU A 4 -1.97 7.15 10.19
C LEU A 4 -2.22 6.08 9.14
N SER A 5 -2.82 6.48 8.04
CA SER A 5 -2.98 5.62 6.86
C SER A 5 -2.15 6.20 5.72
N LEU A 6 -1.16 5.43 5.26
CA LEU A 6 -0.37 5.77 4.09
C LEU A 6 -0.97 5.07 2.88
N ILE A 7 -1.20 5.82 1.82
CA ILE A 7 -1.82 5.30 0.61
C ILE A 7 -0.81 5.39 -0.53
N ILE A 8 -0.52 4.25 -1.15
CA ILE A 8 0.37 4.17 -2.30
C ILE A 8 -0.43 3.66 -3.48
N ALA A 9 -0.58 4.50 -4.50
CA ALA A 9 -1.21 4.08 -5.75
C ALA A 9 -0.13 3.56 -6.70
N THR A 10 -0.35 2.39 -7.30
CA THR A 10 0.63 1.79 -8.20
C THR A 10 -0.04 1.25 -9.46
N TYR A 11 0.67 1.35 -10.59
CA TYR A 11 0.22 0.81 -11.86
C TYR A 11 1.44 0.38 -12.68
N ASN A 12 1.58 -0.93 -12.88
CA ASN A 12 2.67 -1.53 -13.67
C ASN A 12 4.07 -1.01 -13.30
N ARG A 13 4.32 -0.83 -12.00
CA ARG A 13 5.61 -0.34 -11.48
C ARG A 13 6.03 -1.14 -10.26
N SER A 14 6.10 -2.46 -10.39
CA SER A 14 6.37 -3.33 -9.25
C SER A 14 7.70 -3.04 -8.57
N ALA A 15 8.76 -2.73 -9.34
CA ALA A 15 10.06 -2.40 -8.75
C ALA A 15 9.99 -1.10 -7.93
N ALA A 16 9.32 -0.08 -8.44
CA ALA A 16 9.13 1.19 -7.73
C ALA A 16 8.28 0.99 -6.48
N LEU A 17 7.27 0.12 -6.53
CA LEU A 17 6.47 -0.21 -5.37
C LEU A 17 7.33 -0.82 -4.27
N VAL A 18 8.18 -1.79 -4.59
CA VAL A 18 9.05 -2.43 -3.59
C VAL A 18 9.98 -1.41 -2.94
N GLU A 19 10.56 -0.49 -3.73
CA GLU A 19 11.40 0.58 -3.19
C GLU A 19 10.62 1.50 -2.24
N ALA A 20 9.39 1.86 -2.61
CA ALA A 20 8.53 2.68 -1.75
C ALA A 20 8.21 1.95 -0.44
N LEU A 21 7.88 0.67 -0.50
CA LEU A 21 7.60 -0.12 0.69
C LEU A 21 8.81 -0.24 1.61
N ARG A 22 10.00 -0.39 1.03
CA ARG A 22 11.24 -0.41 1.82
C ARG A 22 11.43 0.90 2.58
N SER A 23 11.13 2.03 1.95
CA SER A 23 11.20 3.34 2.61
C SER A 23 10.19 3.45 3.74
N VAL A 24 8.99 2.94 3.51
CA VAL A 24 7.90 3.01 4.50
C VAL A 24 8.26 2.23 5.75
N VAL A 25 8.80 1.01 5.62
CA VAL A 25 9.11 0.19 6.79
C VAL A 25 10.31 0.69 7.58
N ARG A 26 11.10 1.61 7.03
CA ARG A 26 12.20 2.25 7.75
C ARG A 26 11.73 3.40 8.64
N GLN A 27 10.47 3.80 8.54
CA GLN A 27 9.95 4.92 9.34
C GLN A 27 9.90 4.55 10.82
N ASP A 28 10.27 5.49 11.65
CA ASP A 28 10.30 5.30 13.10
C ASP A 28 8.96 5.68 13.72
N PHE A 29 7.91 4.96 13.31
CA PHE A 29 6.56 5.15 13.79
C PHE A 29 6.05 3.82 14.33
N PRO A 30 5.38 3.78 15.51
CA PRO A 30 4.94 2.51 16.08
C PRO A 30 4.05 1.72 15.12
N ALA A 31 4.44 0.49 14.83
CA ALA A 31 3.75 -0.33 13.83
C ALA A 31 2.27 -0.53 14.14
N ALA A 32 1.87 -0.52 15.41
CA ALA A 32 0.48 -0.67 15.82
C ALA A 32 -0.39 0.55 15.52
N GLU A 33 0.22 1.69 15.22
CA GLU A 33 -0.50 2.94 15.04
C GLU A 33 -0.61 3.41 13.59
N TRP A 34 -0.07 2.63 12.63
CA TRP A 34 -0.16 3.04 11.24
C TRP A 34 -0.44 1.85 10.32
N GLU A 35 -0.94 2.14 9.17
CA GLU A 35 -1.16 1.15 8.12
C GLU A 35 -0.67 1.70 6.79
N CYS A 36 -0.32 0.81 5.88
CA CYS A 36 0.00 1.17 4.51
C CYS A 36 -0.94 0.42 3.58
N ILE A 37 -1.68 1.15 2.77
CA ILE A 37 -2.62 0.60 1.81
C ILE A 37 -2.05 0.83 0.42
N VAL A 38 -1.72 -0.26 -0.26
CA VAL A 38 -1.32 -0.21 -1.65
C VAL A 38 -2.58 -0.37 -2.49
N VAL A 39 -2.85 0.61 -3.35
CA VAL A 39 -3.94 0.50 -4.31
C VAL A 39 -3.35 0.10 -5.65
N ASN A 40 -3.59 -1.15 -6.02
CA ASN A 40 -3.17 -1.69 -7.31
C ASN A 40 -4.17 -1.25 -8.36
N ASN A 41 -3.79 -0.29 -9.19
CA ASN A 41 -4.70 0.30 -10.17
C ASN A 41 -4.74 -0.54 -11.45
N ASN A 42 -5.14 -1.79 -11.27
CA ASN A 42 -5.31 -2.74 -12.38
C ASN A 42 -4.00 -3.06 -13.10
N SER A 43 -2.92 -3.26 -12.33
CA SER A 43 -1.62 -3.64 -12.88
C SER A 43 -1.68 -5.02 -13.52
N GLN A 44 -0.95 -5.19 -14.62
CA GLN A 44 -0.86 -6.45 -15.34
C GLN A 44 0.52 -7.10 -15.20
N ASP A 45 1.40 -6.53 -14.40
CA ASP A 45 2.72 -7.06 -14.12
C ASP A 45 2.71 -7.91 -12.84
N ASP A 46 3.88 -8.14 -12.24
CA ASP A 46 4.03 -8.94 -11.03
C ASP A 46 3.80 -8.16 -9.73
N THR A 47 3.08 -7.03 -9.78
CA THR A 47 2.85 -6.15 -8.63
C THR A 47 2.27 -6.91 -7.44
N LEU A 48 1.22 -7.67 -7.63
CA LEU A 48 0.57 -8.39 -6.52
C LEU A 48 1.52 -9.42 -5.91
N ALA A 49 2.21 -10.19 -6.74
CA ALA A 49 3.14 -11.20 -6.26
C ALA A 49 4.28 -10.59 -5.46
N ARG A 50 4.83 -9.47 -5.93
CA ARG A 50 5.90 -8.77 -5.20
C ARG A 50 5.42 -8.17 -3.90
N PHE A 51 4.20 -7.62 -3.89
CA PHE A 51 3.62 -7.12 -2.64
C PHE A 51 3.46 -8.25 -1.63
N GLU A 52 2.93 -9.38 -2.04
CA GLU A 52 2.71 -10.52 -1.13
C GLU A 52 4.02 -11.05 -0.57
N ALA A 53 5.05 -11.14 -1.39
CA ALA A 53 6.37 -11.56 -0.92
C ALA A 53 6.93 -10.59 0.11
N PHE A 54 6.80 -9.28 -0.14
CA PHE A 54 7.26 -8.26 0.79
C PHE A 54 6.49 -8.31 2.11
N ALA A 55 5.18 -8.43 2.06
CA ALA A 55 4.34 -8.48 3.25
C ALA A 55 4.65 -9.71 4.11
N THR A 56 4.96 -10.84 3.48
CA THR A 56 5.34 -12.07 4.18
C THR A 56 6.64 -11.87 4.97
N GLU A 57 7.57 -11.08 4.44
CA GLU A 57 8.82 -10.76 5.13
C GLU A 57 8.66 -9.76 6.27
N HIS A 58 7.53 -9.06 6.33
CA HIS A 58 7.29 -8.01 7.33
C HIS A 58 5.94 -8.19 8.03
N PRO A 59 5.73 -9.33 8.73
CA PRO A 59 4.41 -9.64 9.29
C PRO A 59 3.98 -8.73 10.42
N ALA A 60 4.92 -8.01 11.05
CA ALA A 60 4.58 -7.06 12.12
C ALA A 60 4.04 -5.74 11.59
N ILE A 61 4.19 -5.47 10.30
CA ILE A 61 3.76 -4.22 9.69
C ILE A 61 2.37 -4.39 9.10
N ASN A 62 1.50 -3.42 9.33
CA ASN A 62 0.13 -3.47 8.84
C ASN A 62 0.07 -3.02 7.38
N LEU A 63 0.33 -3.97 6.48
CA LEU A 63 0.35 -3.76 5.03
C LEU A 63 -0.84 -4.48 4.42
N ARG A 64 -1.54 -3.81 3.51
CA ARG A 64 -2.56 -4.47 2.72
C ARG A 64 -2.65 -3.89 1.33
N ILE A 65 -3.19 -4.66 0.40
CA ILE A 65 -3.34 -4.26 -0.98
C ILE A 65 -4.80 -4.42 -1.39
N VAL A 66 -5.31 -3.44 -2.13
CA VAL A 66 -6.63 -3.50 -2.74
C VAL A 66 -6.50 -3.21 -4.22
N THR A 67 -7.41 -3.72 -5.03
CA THR A 67 -7.40 -3.51 -6.48
C THR A 67 -8.50 -2.53 -6.85
N GLU A 68 -8.14 -1.50 -7.61
CA GLU A 68 -9.08 -0.57 -8.22
C GLU A 68 -9.04 -0.78 -9.73
N THR A 69 -10.11 -1.27 -10.31
CA THR A 69 -10.16 -1.59 -11.73
C THR A 69 -10.36 -0.38 -12.63
N ARG A 70 -10.89 0.71 -12.10
CA ARG A 70 -11.04 1.96 -12.86
C ARG A 70 -9.68 2.64 -12.94
N GLN A 71 -9.15 2.73 -14.15
CA GLN A 71 -7.83 3.30 -14.37
C GLN A 71 -7.83 4.81 -14.11
N GLY A 72 -6.76 5.29 -13.51
CA GLY A 72 -6.56 6.70 -13.24
C GLY A 72 -6.23 6.99 -11.78
N LEU A 73 -5.37 7.97 -11.55
CA LEU A 73 -4.86 8.30 -10.22
C LEU A 73 -5.97 8.72 -9.27
N SER A 74 -6.99 9.45 -9.76
CA SER A 74 -8.11 9.88 -8.91
C SER A 74 -8.90 8.69 -8.37
N HIS A 75 -9.15 7.68 -9.20
CA HIS A 75 -9.84 6.48 -8.76
C HIS A 75 -9.04 5.71 -7.73
N ALA A 76 -7.73 5.58 -7.95
CA ALA A 76 -6.84 4.90 -7.01
C ALA A 76 -6.81 5.62 -5.66
N ARG A 77 -6.66 6.94 -5.67
CA ARG A 77 -6.65 7.73 -4.43
C ARG A 77 -7.96 7.62 -3.67
N ASN A 78 -9.09 7.72 -4.37
CA ASN A 78 -10.40 7.61 -3.74
C ASN A 78 -10.58 6.22 -3.12
N ARG A 79 -10.14 5.16 -3.79
CA ARG A 79 -10.20 3.82 -3.24
C ARG A 79 -9.35 3.73 -1.97
N GLY A 80 -8.14 4.31 -1.97
CA GLY A 80 -7.29 4.33 -0.78
C GLY A 80 -7.95 5.03 0.38
N ILE A 81 -8.56 6.18 0.13
CA ILE A 81 -9.27 6.95 1.16
C ILE A 81 -10.43 6.13 1.73
N ASP A 82 -11.22 5.50 0.87
CA ASP A 82 -12.36 4.68 1.29
C ASP A 82 -11.93 3.51 2.16
N GLU A 83 -10.75 2.93 1.88
CA GLU A 83 -10.23 1.78 2.62
C GLU A 83 -9.49 2.18 3.90
N SER A 84 -9.12 3.43 4.05
CA SER A 84 -8.29 3.87 5.18
C SER A 84 -9.06 3.84 6.50
N ARG A 85 -8.34 3.51 7.58
CA ARG A 85 -8.88 3.43 8.94
C ARG A 85 -8.21 4.41 9.89
N GLY A 86 -7.19 5.13 9.42
CA GLY A 86 -6.47 6.08 10.23
C GLY A 86 -7.19 7.43 10.33
N GLU A 87 -6.78 8.24 11.29
CA GLU A 87 -7.26 9.61 11.43
C GLU A 87 -6.63 10.53 10.36
N TYR A 88 -5.48 10.11 9.85
CA TYR A 88 -4.70 10.89 8.90
C TYR A 88 -4.30 10.05 7.71
#